data_c79fd2e7064ac4f8398c3878220d36a3
#
_entry.id   c79fd2e7064ac4f8398c3878220d36a3
#
_cell.length_a   1.000
_cell.length_b   1.000
_cell.length_c   1.000
_cell.angle_alpha   90.00
_cell.angle_beta   90.00
_cell.angle_gamma   90.00
#
_symmetry.space_group_name_H-M   'P 1'
#
loop_
_entity.id
_entity.type
_entity.pdbx_description
1 polymer ?
#
loop_
_entity_poly.entity_id
_entity_poly.type
_entity_poly.pdbx_seq_one_letter_code
_entity_poly.pdbx_strand_id
1 'polypeptide(L)'
;MKDDQNNGEPAQNAQATLSRRSLFGIAGLAVAAAVVPLVAQTTKPSSSASTMGQRVSPAMDKLSAYMSEASERPLPDEVTEKTTQHILDTLAAMISGSELTPGRAALQFAEGYGGKQVATVVASKIVCGPIEAALTNGMLAHADETDDSHPPSQSHPGCAVVPAALAVGERFEISGAHFLRAVALGYDVGPRVTMTLGGQHFEANSHWSTHSISPLFGATAAAGCAASLNVAQMRFLLGYAAHQSSGLGAWNRDTDHIQKAFHFAGMTARSGVTSALLVKAGWTGVDDIFSGKDNFFAAYNPHANPAGLVEELGERFEVTRTNIKKWPVGSPIQAALDALDILRKQRPFEATDVEQVTVKLATDEAAIVNNREIADICLQHMVAVMLMDKTVTFRSAHDTARMKDSATLRERGKVKLVPDEPLERLMPLRVAIVDVNLTDGTHLTQRVDDVRGTPKNPMTRGEIVAKAQDLIVPILGTAQCANLIGKVLNVDRVENIRELRPLLQLA
;
A
#
# COMPACT_ATOMS: atom_id res chain seq x y z
N MET A 1 -47.09 21.27 52.44
CA MET A 1 -47.27 22.71 52.24
C MET A 1 -47.03 22.98 50.76
N LYS A 2 -48.15 23.05 50.12
CA LYS A 2 -48.64 24.05 49.10
C LYS A 2 -47.77 24.12 47.89
N ASP A 3 -48.18 23.46 46.77
CA ASP A 3 -49.12 23.98 45.74
C ASP A 3 -48.64 25.24 45.07
N ASP A 4 -48.36 25.16 43.77
CA ASP A 4 -49.32 25.68 42.80
C ASP A 4 -48.99 25.20 41.38
N GLN A 5 -50.07 24.77 40.73
CA GLN A 5 -50.17 24.44 39.28
C GLN A 5 -50.17 25.71 38.43
N ASN A 6 -49.77 25.66 37.21
CA ASN A 6 -50.57 26.25 36.15
C ASN A 6 -50.39 25.55 34.80
N ASN A 7 -51.52 25.22 34.22
CA ASN A 7 -51.80 24.63 32.93
C ASN A 7 -51.60 25.61 31.79
N GLY A 8 -51.28 25.10 30.60
CA GLY A 8 -51.35 25.83 29.37
C GLY A 8 -51.18 24.93 28.15
N GLU A 9 -52.26 24.33 27.68
CA GLU A 9 -52.38 23.58 26.41
C GLU A 9 -52.53 24.50 25.18
N PRO A 10 -52.71 23.99 23.94
CA PRO A 10 -51.67 23.96 22.89
C PRO A 10 -52.08 24.81 21.70
N ALA A 11 -51.16 25.16 20.87
CA ALA A 11 -51.46 25.75 19.56
C ALA A 11 -51.08 24.77 18.43
N GLN A 12 -52.10 24.24 17.79
CA GLN A 12 -52.06 23.58 16.49
C GLN A 12 -51.50 24.55 15.45
N ASN A 13 -50.59 24.09 14.61
CA ASN A 13 -50.43 24.69 13.28
C ASN A 13 -50.12 23.65 12.21
N ALA A 14 -50.95 23.72 11.23
CA ALA A 14 -51.20 23.00 10.05
C ALA A 14 -49.95 22.54 9.23
N GLN A 15 -50.03 21.28 8.84
CA GLN A 15 -49.31 20.71 7.70
C GLN A 15 -49.81 21.34 6.39
N ALA A 16 -48.90 21.89 5.60
CA ALA A 16 -49.15 22.18 4.19
C ALA A 16 -48.37 21.20 3.33
N THR A 17 -49.05 20.16 2.88
CA THR A 17 -48.62 19.27 1.80
C THR A 17 -48.74 20.00 0.47
N LEU A 18 -47.61 20.25 -0.22
CA LEU A 18 -47.60 20.68 -1.62
C LEU A 18 -47.47 19.46 -2.54
N SER A 19 -48.60 19.15 -3.17
CA SER A 19 -48.74 18.15 -4.24
C SER A 19 -48.04 18.59 -5.51
N ARG A 20 -47.19 17.67 -6.06
CA ARG A 20 -46.69 17.73 -7.42
C ARG A 20 -47.81 17.31 -8.38
N ARG A 21 -48.44 18.26 -9.08
CA ARG A 21 -49.07 18.06 -10.41
C ARG A 21 -49.71 19.37 -10.90
N SER A 22 -49.48 19.64 -12.17
CA SER A 22 -50.10 20.68 -13.03
C SER A 22 -49.31 21.95 -13.24
N LEU A 23 -48.69 22.03 -14.42
CA LEU A 23 -48.69 23.21 -15.29
C LEU A 23 -48.07 22.80 -16.66
N PHE A 24 -48.88 22.15 -17.50
CA PHE A 24 -48.75 22.33 -18.97
C PHE A 24 -49.77 23.34 -19.40
N GLY A 25 -49.33 24.47 -19.89
CA GLY A 25 -50.16 25.51 -20.46
C GLY A 25 -49.45 26.05 -21.71
N ILE A 26 -50.03 25.79 -22.84
CA ILE A 26 -49.68 26.20 -24.19
C ILE A 26 -49.72 27.74 -24.32
N ALA A 27 -48.65 28.34 -24.90
CA ALA A 27 -48.80 29.63 -25.61
C ALA A 27 -47.81 29.65 -26.79
N GLY A 28 -48.34 29.41 -27.97
CA GLY A 28 -47.63 29.66 -29.23
C GLY A 28 -47.48 31.16 -29.50
N LEU A 29 -46.32 31.58 -29.92
CA LEU A 29 -46.10 32.90 -30.55
C LEU A 29 -45.18 32.70 -31.76
N ALA A 30 -45.77 32.92 -32.95
CA ALA A 30 -45.06 32.99 -34.22
C ALA A 30 -44.15 34.24 -34.21
N VAL A 31 -42.85 34.09 -34.46
CA VAL A 31 -41.95 35.19 -34.77
C VAL A 31 -41.49 35.05 -36.20
N ALA A 32 -41.80 36.05 -36.98
CA ALA A 32 -41.45 36.18 -38.40
C ALA A 32 -39.91 36.26 -38.56
N ALA A 33 -39.37 35.47 -39.48
CA ALA A 33 -37.98 35.52 -39.88
C ALA A 33 -37.68 36.79 -40.70
N ALA A 34 -36.92 37.72 -40.17
CA ALA A 34 -36.27 38.77 -40.94
C ALA A 34 -34.88 38.25 -41.39
N VAL A 35 -34.75 38.06 -42.70
CA VAL A 35 -33.48 37.72 -43.35
C VAL A 35 -32.63 38.98 -43.43
N VAL A 36 -31.58 39.03 -42.67
CA VAL A 36 -30.49 40.05 -42.79
C VAL A 36 -29.33 39.37 -43.51
N PRO A 37 -28.81 39.94 -44.62
CA PRO A 37 -27.65 39.35 -45.29
C PRO A 37 -26.40 39.49 -44.42
N LEU A 38 -25.78 38.36 -44.07
CA LEU A 38 -24.55 38.29 -43.37
C LEU A 38 -23.40 38.68 -44.33
N VAL A 39 -22.90 39.87 -44.19
CA VAL A 39 -21.65 40.29 -44.84
C VAL A 39 -20.51 39.54 -44.12
N ALA A 40 -19.92 38.60 -44.83
CA ALA A 40 -18.74 37.89 -44.36
C ALA A 40 -17.55 38.87 -44.25
N GLN A 41 -17.30 39.35 -43.04
CA GLN A 41 -16.01 39.97 -42.72
C GLN A 41 -15.02 38.83 -42.54
N THR A 42 -14.11 38.66 -43.51
CA THR A 42 -12.91 37.83 -43.37
C THR A 42 -11.98 38.52 -42.36
N THR A 43 -12.16 38.27 -41.10
CA THR A 43 -11.12 38.55 -40.11
C THR A 43 -10.01 37.50 -40.34
N LYS A 44 -8.84 37.99 -40.79
CA LYS A 44 -7.60 37.22 -40.70
C LYS A 44 -7.49 36.68 -39.29
N PRO A 45 -7.17 35.38 -39.09
CA PRO A 45 -6.87 34.91 -37.74
C PRO A 45 -5.69 35.74 -37.24
N SER A 46 -5.93 36.51 -36.21
CA SER A 46 -4.86 37.13 -35.42
C SER A 46 -4.00 35.96 -35.00
N SER A 47 -2.73 36.00 -35.33
CA SER A 47 -1.74 35.08 -34.78
C SER A 47 -1.77 35.27 -33.27
N SER A 48 -2.66 34.50 -32.59
CA SER A 48 -2.59 34.35 -31.14
C SER A 48 -1.17 33.88 -30.83
N ALA A 49 -0.53 34.64 -29.98
CA ALA A 49 0.79 34.34 -29.44
C ALA A 49 0.92 32.79 -29.28
N SER A 50 1.92 32.24 -29.92
CA SER A 50 2.37 30.89 -29.63
C SER A 50 2.58 30.85 -28.12
N THR A 51 1.68 30.20 -27.40
CA THR A 51 2.03 29.63 -26.10
C THR A 51 3.33 28.88 -26.34
N MET A 52 4.45 29.44 -25.90
CA MET A 52 5.69 28.67 -25.81
C MET A 52 5.34 27.45 -25.00
N GLY A 53 5.19 26.33 -25.66
CA GLY A 53 4.94 25.04 -24.98
C GLY A 53 5.98 24.96 -23.87
N GLN A 54 5.53 24.83 -22.65
CA GLN A 54 6.43 24.71 -21.50
C GLN A 54 7.37 23.54 -21.81
N ARG A 55 8.66 23.83 -21.91
CA ARG A 55 9.64 22.81 -22.25
C ARG A 55 9.62 21.76 -21.16
N VAL A 56 9.40 20.50 -21.51
CA VAL A 56 9.48 19.35 -20.58
C VAL A 56 10.85 19.35 -19.91
N SER A 57 10.89 19.23 -18.59
CA SER A 57 12.14 19.19 -17.84
C SER A 57 12.96 17.93 -18.18
N PRO A 58 14.30 17.98 -18.09
CA PRO A 58 15.13 16.81 -18.31
C PRO A 58 14.77 15.61 -17.41
N ALA A 59 14.32 15.87 -16.18
CA ALA A 59 13.87 14.83 -15.25
C ALA A 59 12.59 14.15 -15.76
N MET A 60 11.58 14.93 -16.17
CA MET A 60 10.33 14.38 -16.71
C MET A 60 10.58 13.63 -18.04
N ASP A 61 11.41 14.18 -18.91
CA ASP A 61 11.71 13.54 -20.19
C ASP A 61 12.37 12.17 -20.00
N LYS A 62 13.41 12.10 -19.15
CA LYS A 62 14.09 10.85 -18.80
C LYS A 62 13.15 9.87 -18.11
N LEU A 63 12.34 10.32 -17.14
CA LEU A 63 11.41 9.46 -16.38
C LEU A 63 10.31 8.90 -17.28
N SER A 64 9.67 9.75 -18.10
CA SER A 64 8.56 9.31 -18.97
C SER A 64 9.03 8.35 -20.08
N ALA A 65 10.23 8.54 -20.62
CA ALA A 65 10.86 7.60 -21.54
C ALA A 65 11.14 6.25 -20.85
N TYR A 66 11.77 6.28 -19.66
CA TYR A 66 12.04 5.08 -18.87
C TYR A 66 10.77 4.28 -18.56
N MET A 67 9.69 4.95 -18.16
CA MET A 67 8.41 4.31 -17.87
C MET A 67 7.76 3.70 -19.10
N SER A 68 7.80 4.38 -20.25
CA SER A 68 7.13 3.90 -21.48
C SER A 68 7.82 2.66 -22.10
N GLU A 69 9.12 2.52 -21.89
CA GLU A 69 9.93 1.40 -22.40
C GLU A 69 9.90 0.18 -21.46
N ALA A 70 9.39 0.33 -20.24
CA ALA A 70 9.51 -0.68 -19.18
C ALA A 70 8.88 -2.03 -19.57
N SER A 71 7.81 -2.06 -20.35
CA SER A 71 7.14 -3.31 -20.79
C SER A 71 8.04 -4.22 -21.62
N GLU A 72 9.02 -3.65 -22.33
CA GLU A 72 9.92 -4.38 -23.22
C GLU A 72 11.34 -4.50 -22.65
N ARG A 73 11.71 -3.66 -21.68
CA ARG A 73 13.06 -3.63 -21.13
C ARG A 73 13.39 -4.90 -20.36
N PRO A 74 14.48 -5.61 -20.70
CA PRO A 74 14.98 -6.70 -19.88
C PRO A 74 15.34 -6.22 -18.46
N LEU A 75 15.02 -7.01 -17.46
CA LEU A 75 15.42 -6.77 -16.07
C LEU A 75 16.66 -7.62 -15.75
N PRO A 76 17.58 -7.12 -14.91
CA PRO A 76 18.62 -7.93 -14.33
C PRO A 76 18.04 -9.15 -13.57
N ASP A 77 18.77 -10.26 -13.54
CA ASP A 77 18.30 -11.49 -12.89
C ASP A 77 17.94 -11.28 -11.41
N GLU A 78 18.75 -10.50 -10.68
CA GLU A 78 18.46 -10.15 -9.29
C GLU A 78 17.14 -9.37 -9.14
N VAL A 79 16.89 -8.41 -10.03
CA VAL A 79 15.66 -7.61 -10.03
C VAL A 79 14.46 -8.49 -10.35
N THR A 80 14.60 -9.39 -11.33
CA THR A 80 13.58 -10.38 -11.69
C THR A 80 13.23 -11.27 -10.50
N GLU A 81 14.24 -11.84 -9.84
CA GLU A 81 14.04 -12.70 -8.66
C GLU A 81 13.37 -11.93 -7.50
N LYS A 82 13.89 -10.74 -7.16
CA LYS A 82 13.32 -9.92 -6.09
C LYS A 82 11.87 -9.52 -6.39
N THR A 83 11.60 -9.07 -7.62
CA THR A 83 10.23 -8.71 -8.02
C THR A 83 9.29 -9.91 -7.91
N THR A 84 9.71 -11.11 -8.33
CA THR A 84 8.95 -12.36 -8.20
C THR A 84 8.64 -12.68 -6.73
N GLN A 85 9.64 -12.51 -5.85
CA GLN A 85 9.48 -12.71 -4.41
C GLN A 85 8.47 -11.74 -3.79
N HIS A 86 8.54 -10.45 -4.16
CA HIS A 86 7.58 -9.43 -3.70
C HIS A 86 6.16 -9.66 -4.24
N ILE A 87 6.02 -10.14 -5.47
CA ILE A 87 4.72 -10.55 -6.02
C ILE A 87 4.13 -11.68 -5.17
N LEU A 88 4.92 -12.72 -4.86
CA LEU A 88 4.45 -13.84 -4.04
C LEU A 88 4.06 -13.38 -2.63
N ASP A 89 4.90 -12.58 -2.01
CA ASP A 89 4.66 -12.03 -0.67
C ASP A 89 3.37 -11.20 -0.60
N THR A 90 3.17 -10.31 -1.56
CA THR A 90 1.98 -9.46 -1.62
C THR A 90 0.71 -10.26 -1.91
N LEU A 91 0.75 -11.23 -2.83
CA LEU A 91 -0.39 -12.11 -3.08
C LEU A 91 -0.74 -12.94 -1.85
N ALA A 92 0.26 -13.42 -1.11
CA ALA A 92 0.05 -14.13 0.14
C ALA A 92 -0.59 -13.23 1.21
N ALA A 93 -0.13 -11.97 1.33
CA ALA A 93 -0.73 -10.97 2.22
C ALA A 93 -2.18 -10.64 1.83
N MET A 94 -2.51 -10.53 0.53
CA MET A 94 -3.90 -10.35 0.08
C MET A 94 -4.79 -11.52 0.51
N ILE A 95 -4.29 -12.75 0.38
CA ILE A 95 -5.05 -13.95 0.72
C ILE A 95 -5.30 -14.00 2.23
N SER A 96 -4.28 -13.85 3.06
CA SER A 96 -4.43 -13.85 4.51
C SER A 96 -5.27 -12.68 5.02
N GLY A 97 -5.08 -11.50 4.44
CA GLY A 97 -5.80 -10.30 4.78
C GLY A 97 -7.32 -10.38 4.57
N SER A 98 -7.79 -11.28 3.70
CA SER A 98 -9.23 -11.49 3.46
C SER A 98 -10.00 -11.94 4.72
N GLU A 99 -9.34 -12.58 5.67
CA GLU A 99 -9.93 -13.00 6.95
C GLU A 99 -9.94 -11.89 8.01
N LEU A 100 -9.21 -10.82 7.81
CA LEU A 100 -9.09 -9.72 8.76
C LEU A 100 -10.19 -8.67 8.60
N THR A 101 -10.38 -7.84 9.62
CA THR A 101 -11.44 -6.82 9.63
C THR A 101 -11.38 -5.86 8.43
N PRO A 102 -10.21 -5.30 8.04
CA PRO A 102 -10.11 -4.45 6.86
C PRO A 102 -10.45 -5.18 5.56
N GLY A 103 -9.98 -6.44 5.43
CA GLY A 103 -10.26 -7.24 4.24
C GLY A 103 -11.73 -7.59 4.09
N ARG A 104 -12.40 -8.00 5.17
CA ARG A 104 -13.85 -8.26 5.14
C ARG A 104 -14.66 -7.03 4.76
N ALA A 105 -14.28 -5.85 5.27
CA ALA A 105 -14.93 -4.59 4.88
C ALA A 105 -14.74 -4.29 3.38
N ALA A 106 -13.55 -4.53 2.85
CA ALA A 106 -13.25 -4.34 1.43
C ALA A 106 -14.01 -5.33 0.52
N LEU A 107 -14.11 -6.61 0.92
CA LEU A 107 -14.88 -7.63 0.20
C LEU A 107 -16.37 -7.26 0.14
N GLN A 108 -16.94 -6.84 1.27
CA GLN A 108 -18.33 -6.38 1.31
C GLN A 108 -18.59 -5.18 0.38
N PHE A 109 -17.64 -4.25 0.30
CA PHE A 109 -17.72 -3.13 -0.63
C PHE A 109 -17.72 -3.62 -2.09
N ALA A 110 -16.82 -4.54 -2.45
CA ALA A 110 -16.71 -5.08 -3.80
C ALA A 110 -17.97 -5.82 -4.25
N GLU A 111 -18.63 -6.55 -3.35
CA GLU A 111 -19.92 -7.20 -3.62
C GLU A 111 -21.01 -6.19 -4.00
N GLY A 112 -21.05 -5.04 -3.32
CA GLY A 112 -22.07 -4.02 -3.55
C GLY A 112 -21.81 -3.09 -4.73
N TYR A 113 -20.56 -2.88 -5.11
CA TYR A 113 -20.14 -1.84 -6.06
C TYR A 113 -19.18 -2.31 -7.15
N GLY A 114 -19.16 -3.58 -7.47
CA GLY A 114 -18.11 -4.23 -8.26
C GLY A 114 -18.02 -3.84 -9.75
N GLY A 115 -19.01 -3.21 -10.37
CA GLY A 115 -18.92 -2.77 -11.76
C GLY A 115 -18.81 -3.92 -12.79
N LYS A 116 -18.08 -3.70 -13.89
CA LYS A 116 -17.93 -4.69 -14.98
C LYS A 116 -16.97 -5.82 -14.57
N GLN A 117 -17.37 -7.07 -14.81
CA GLN A 117 -16.58 -8.26 -14.46
C GLN A 117 -15.33 -8.42 -15.35
N VAL A 118 -14.21 -7.89 -14.92
CA VAL A 118 -12.93 -7.88 -15.66
C VAL A 118 -11.76 -8.35 -14.81
N ALA A 119 -11.64 -7.88 -13.57
CA ALA A 119 -10.51 -8.10 -12.70
C ALA A 119 -10.88 -8.90 -11.45
N THR A 120 -9.96 -9.73 -11.00
CA THR A 120 -10.12 -10.64 -9.87
C THR A 120 -10.01 -9.91 -8.54
N VAL A 121 -10.94 -10.19 -7.62
CA VAL A 121 -10.76 -9.93 -6.19
C VAL A 121 -10.24 -11.19 -5.53
N VAL A 122 -9.04 -11.10 -4.97
CA VAL A 122 -8.30 -12.22 -4.38
C VAL A 122 -9.04 -12.80 -3.17
N ALA A 123 -8.88 -14.11 -2.94
CA ALA A 123 -9.54 -14.87 -1.87
C ALA A 123 -11.07 -14.70 -1.81
N SER A 124 -11.69 -14.55 -2.98
CA SER A 124 -13.16 -14.44 -3.13
C SER A 124 -13.62 -15.07 -4.44
N LYS A 125 -14.94 -15.08 -4.70
CA LYS A 125 -15.51 -15.43 -6.02
C LYS A 125 -15.80 -14.19 -6.88
N ILE A 126 -15.44 -13.00 -6.38
CA ILE A 126 -15.78 -11.73 -7.02
C ILE A 126 -14.85 -11.49 -8.21
N VAL A 127 -15.44 -11.13 -9.33
CA VAL A 127 -14.77 -10.51 -10.48
C VAL A 127 -15.49 -9.20 -10.73
N CYS A 128 -14.76 -8.09 -10.73
CA CYS A 128 -15.36 -6.76 -10.79
C CYS A 128 -14.59 -5.81 -11.73
N GLY A 129 -14.87 -4.51 -11.68
CA GLY A 129 -14.13 -3.49 -12.42
C GLY A 129 -12.67 -3.40 -11.95
N PRO A 130 -11.73 -3.02 -12.83
CA PRO A 130 -10.32 -2.93 -12.45
C PRO A 130 -10.06 -1.93 -11.33
N ILE A 131 -10.84 -0.85 -11.25
CA ILE A 131 -10.71 0.20 -10.23
C ILE A 131 -11.13 -0.36 -8.86
N GLU A 132 -12.26 -1.05 -8.80
CA GLU A 132 -12.81 -1.67 -7.59
C GLU A 132 -11.95 -2.86 -7.13
N ALA A 133 -11.47 -3.67 -8.08
CA ALA A 133 -10.57 -4.78 -7.78
C ALA A 133 -9.25 -4.27 -7.19
N ALA A 134 -8.66 -3.21 -7.74
CA ALA A 134 -7.43 -2.62 -7.23
C ALA A 134 -7.62 -2.05 -5.82
N LEU A 135 -8.73 -1.35 -5.56
CA LEU A 135 -9.06 -0.85 -4.22
C LEU A 135 -9.17 -2.00 -3.23
N THR A 136 -9.95 -3.02 -3.56
CA THR A 136 -10.22 -4.15 -2.66
C THR A 136 -8.95 -4.95 -2.40
N ASN A 137 -8.23 -5.35 -3.44
CA ASN A 137 -6.98 -6.12 -3.32
C ASN A 137 -5.88 -5.32 -2.58
N GLY A 138 -5.84 -4.00 -2.74
CA GLY A 138 -4.95 -3.14 -1.96
C GLY A 138 -5.28 -3.22 -0.48
N MET A 139 -6.55 -3.08 -0.10
CA MET A 139 -6.96 -3.21 1.29
C MET A 139 -6.70 -4.61 1.86
N LEU A 140 -6.86 -5.66 1.05
CA LEU A 140 -6.49 -7.02 1.45
C LEU A 140 -4.98 -7.12 1.71
N ALA A 141 -4.15 -6.53 0.86
CA ALA A 141 -2.69 -6.62 0.95
C ALA A 141 -2.10 -5.91 2.18
N HIS A 142 -2.79 -4.88 2.69
CA HIS A 142 -2.39 -4.12 3.88
C HIS A 142 -3.45 -4.22 4.99
N ALA A 143 -4.11 -5.37 5.10
CA ALA A 143 -5.09 -5.61 6.16
C ALA A 143 -4.46 -5.80 7.55
N ASP A 144 -3.15 -6.05 7.56
CA ASP A 144 -2.27 -6.15 8.73
C ASP A 144 -0.87 -5.60 8.41
N GLU A 145 0.12 -5.98 9.21
CA GLU A 145 1.52 -5.58 9.06
C GLU A 145 2.40 -6.62 8.35
N THR A 146 1.79 -7.55 7.59
CA THR A 146 2.51 -8.68 6.96
C THR A 146 3.27 -8.28 5.70
N ASP A 147 2.80 -7.26 4.97
CA ASP A 147 3.34 -6.78 3.70
C ASP A 147 4.75 -6.17 3.80
N ASP A 148 5.36 -5.95 2.65
CA ASP A 148 6.73 -5.44 2.52
C ASP A 148 6.93 -4.01 3.07
N SER A 149 8.17 -3.53 3.07
CA SER A 149 8.48 -2.14 3.45
C SER A 149 9.74 -1.64 2.77
N HIS A 150 9.73 -0.36 2.37
CA HIS A 150 10.87 0.33 1.79
C HIS A 150 11.33 1.49 2.70
N PRO A 151 12.35 1.28 3.55
CA PRO A 151 12.75 2.26 4.56
C PRO A 151 13.17 3.62 3.99
N PRO A 152 13.93 3.73 2.87
CA PRO A 152 14.35 5.04 2.37
C PRO A 152 13.19 5.94 1.94
N SER A 153 12.08 5.38 1.45
CA SER A 153 10.89 6.14 1.06
C SER A 153 9.82 6.22 2.14
N GLN A 154 10.01 5.52 3.27
CA GLN A 154 9.01 5.36 4.33
C GLN A 154 7.66 4.92 3.74
N SER A 155 7.65 3.75 3.06
CA SER A 155 6.43 3.26 2.40
C SER A 155 6.36 1.73 2.33
N HIS A 156 5.18 1.22 1.94
CA HIS A 156 4.87 -0.17 1.65
C HIS A 156 4.48 -0.29 0.16
N PRO A 157 5.44 -0.47 -0.77
CA PRO A 157 5.13 -0.38 -2.19
C PRO A 157 4.21 -1.49 -2.68
N GLY A 158 4.45 -2.74 -2.23
CA GLY A 158 3.78 -3.93 -2.74
C GLY A 158 2.28 -3.89 -2.65
N CYS A 159 1.75 -3.41 -1.52
CA CYS A 159 0.31 -3.41 -1.23
C CYS A 159 -0.54 -2.58 -2.22
N ALA A 160 0.07 -1.67 -2.98
CA ALA A 160 -0.63 -0.92 -4.02
C ALA A 160 -0.17 -1.28 -5.43
N VAL A 161 1.12 -1.52 -5.62
CA VAL A 161 1.74 -1.80 -6.92
C VAL A 161 1.23 -3.11 -7.52
N VAL A 162 1.24 -4.20 -6.74
CA VAL A 162 0.83 -5.53 -7.22
C VAL A 162 -0.68 -5.57 -7.54
N PRO A 163 -1.59 -5.06 -6.68
CA PRO A 163 -3.02 -4.95 -7.00
C PRO A 163 -3.30 -4.15 -8.26
N ALA A 164 -2.63 -3.01 -8.44
CA ALA A 164 -2.83 -2.16 -9.61
C ALA A 164 -2.34 -2.83 -10.90
N ALA A 165 -1.15 -3.42 -10.87
CA ALA A 165 -0.60 -4.17 -12.00
C ALA A 165 -1.48 -5.38 -12.37
N LEU A 166 -1.99 -6.12 -11.37
CA LEU A 166 -2.86 -7.28 -11.59
C LEU A 166 -4.19 -6.86 -12.24
N ALA A 167 -4.86 -5.85 -11.69
CA ALA A 167 -6.15 -5.40 -12.17
C ALA A 167 -6.10 -4.85 -13.61
N VAL A 168 -5.09 -4.05 -13.94
CA VAL A 168 -4.88 -3.54 -15.30
C VAL A 168 -4.34 -4.62 -16.22
N GLY A 169 -3.47 -5.49 -15.72
CA GLY A 169 -2.94 -6.65 -16.44
C GLY A 169 -4.05 -7.59 -16.90
N GLU A 170 -5.00 -7.92 -16.02
CA GLU A 170 -6.18 -8.72 -16.39
C GLU A 170 -7.10 -7.99 -17.37
N ARG A 171 -7.22 -6.65 -17.24
CA ARG A 171 -8.03 -5.84 -18.20
C ARG A 171 -7.48 -5.89 -19.60
N PHE A 172 -6.16 -5.92 -19.77
CA PHE A 172 -5.49 -5.92 -21.08
C PHE A 172 -4.88 -7.27 -21.46
N GLU A 173 -5.09 -8.30 -20.62
CA GLU A 173 -4.67 -9.69 -20.88
C GLU A 173 -3.17 -9.81 -21.15
N ILE A 174 -2.35 -9.07 -20.40
CA ILE A 174 -0.91 -9.05 -20.58
C ILE A 174 -0.25 -10.37 -20.15
N SER A 175 0.94 -10.64 -20.68
CA SER A 175 1.77 -11.77 -20.23
C SER A 175 2.30 -11.57 -18.81
N GLY A 176 2.69 -12.67 -18.16
CA GLY A 176 3.33 -12.62 -16.85
C GLY A 176 4.69 -11.90 -16.87
N ALA A 177 5.44 -11.98 -17.97
CA ALA A 177 6.66 -11.21 -18.13
C ALA A 177 6.40 -9.70 -18.17
N HIS A 178 5.34 -9.26 -18.85
CA HIS A 178 4.92 -7.86 -18.84
C HIS A 178 4.43 -7.43 -17.45
N PHE A 179 3.63 -8.28 -16.78
CA PHE A 179 3.17 -8.04 -15.40
C PHE A 179 4.35 -7.86 -14.44
N LEU A 180 5.35 -8.74 -14.50
CA LEU A 180 6.56 -8.66 -13.67
C LEU A 180 7.30 -7.33 -13.88
N ARG A 181 7.47 -6.90 -15.14
CA ARG A 181 8.10 -5.61 -15.47
C ARG A 181 7.29 -4.41 -14.99
N ALA A 182 5.96 -4.49 -15.07
CA ALA A 182 5.07 -3.46 -14.56
C ALA A 182 5.21 -3.32 -13.03
N VAL A 183 5.27 -4.44 -12.30
CA VAL A 183 5.52 -4.44 -10.86
C VAL A 183 6.88 -3.86 -10.53
N ALA A 184 7.96 -4.30 -11.18
CA ALA A 184 9.31 -3.76 -10.98
C ALA A 184 9.35 -2.24 -11.19
N LEU A 185 8.71 -1.73 -12.25
CA LEU A 185 8.60 -0.29 -12.51
C LEU A 185 7.88 0.44 -11.39
N GLY A 186 6.77 -0.11 -10.87
CA GLY A 186 6.02 0.50 -9.79
C GLY A 186 6.85 0.63 -8.50
N TYR A 187 7.60 -0.43 -8.16
CA TYR A 187 8.53 -0.39 -7.04
C TYR A 187 9.67 0.63 -7.24
N ASP A 188 10.04 0.91 -8.48
CA ASP A 188 11.11 1.88 -8.75
C ASP A 188 10.61 3.33 -8.72
N VAL A 189 9.48 3.63 -9.35
CA VAL A 189 8.98 5.01 -9.50
C VAL A 189 8.41 5.57 -8.20
N GLY A 190 7.55 4.80 -7.51
CA GLY A 190 6.88 5.27 -6.30
C GLY A 190 7.85 5.74 -5.21
N PRO A 191 8.78 4.89 -4.75
CA PRO A 191 9.79 5.25 -3.76
C PRO A 191 10.63 6.47 -4.16
N ARG A 192 11.01 6.61 -5.43
CA ARG A 192 11.81 7.76 -5.91
C ARG A 192 11.10 9.09 -5.70
N VAL A 193 9.76 9.14 -5.85
CA VAL A 193 8.98 10.37 -5.62
C VAL A 193 9.10 10.82 -4.17
N THR A 194 8.89 9.93 -3.21
CA THR A 194 8.97 10.30 -1.78
C THR A 194 10.39 10.49 -1.28
N MET A 195 11.37 9.76 -1.80
CA MET A 195 12.79 10.04 -1.53
C MET A 195 13.18 11.43 -2.04
N THR A 196 12.67 11.84 -3.21
CA THR A 196 12.89 13.20 -3.76
C THR A 196 12.23 14.29 -2.89
N LEU A 197 11.10 13.99 -2.26
CA LEU A 197 10.49 14.87 -1.26
C LEU A 197 11.30 14.95 0.06
N GLY A 198 12.19 14.01 0.33
CA GLY A 198 13.01 13.96 1.54
C GLY A 198 12.78 12.74 2.44
N GLY A 199 11.95 11.77 2.01
CA GLY A 199 11.74 10.50 2.73
C GLY A 199 11.32 10.71 4.19
N GLN A 200 12.05 10.10 5.13
CA GLN A 200 11.79 10.20 6.57
C GLN A 200 11.76 11.66 7.07
N HIS A 201 12.68 12.51 6.60
CA HIS A 201 12.71 13.91 7.02
C HIS A 201 11.44 14.66 6.58
N PHE A 202 10.95 14.41 5.37
CA PHE A 202 9.69 14.99 4.89
C PHE A 202 8.50 14.51 5.73
N GLU A 203 8.40 13.21 6.01
CA GLU A 203 7.32 12.65 6.83
C GLU A 203 7.33 13.23 8.25
N ALA A 204 8.48 13.29 8.90
CA ALA A 204 8.61 13.79 10.27
C ALA A 204 8.31 15.29 10.41
N ASN A 205 8.52 16.11 9.36
CA ASN A 205 8.38 17.56 9.40
C ASN A 205 7.14 18.08 8.64
N SER A 206 6.32 17.20 8.08
CA SER A 206 5.06 17.54 7.44
C SER A 206 3.91 16.77 8.06
N HIS A 207 2.69 17.11 7.69
CA HIS A 207 1.51 16.32 8.06
C HIS A 207 1.09 15.35 6.96
N TRP A 208 1.88 15.26 5.87
CA TRP A 208 1.65 14.37 4.75
C TRP A 208 2.21 12.98 5.03
N SER A 209 1.58 11.98 4.45
CA SER A 209 1.99 10.59 4.58
C SER A 209 2.75 10.10 3.34
N THR A 210 4.01 9.77 3.51
CA THR A 210 4.81 9.07 2.50
C THR A 210 4.22 7.71 2.14
N HIS A 211 3.54 7.08 3.09
CA HIS A 211 2.86 5.79 2.95
C HIS A 211 1.66 5.83 1.99
N SER A 212 1.19 6.99 1.56
CA SER A 212 0.19 7.12 0.50
C SER A 212 0.79 7.69 -0.79
N ILE A 213 1.72 8.64 -0.70
CA ILE A 213 2.31 9.29 -1.88
C ILE A 213 3.14 8.28 -2.69
N SER A 214 4.06 7.55 -2.06
CA SER A 214 4.90 6.55 -2.73
C SER A 214 4.07 5.44 -3.39
N PRO A 215 3.18 4.73 -2.68
CA PRO A 215 2.39 3.67 -3.29
C PRO A 215 1.47 4.16 -4.41
N LEU A 216 0.94 5.39 -4.33
CA LEU A 216 0.14 5.99 -5.40
C LEU A 216 0.94 6.11 -6.70
N PHE A 217 2.13 6.74 -6.66
CA PHE A 217 2.95 6.89 -7.85
C PHE A 217 3.47 5.54 -8.36
N GLY A 218 3.75 4.60 -7.43
CA GLY A 218 4.12 3.23 -7.78
C GLY A 218 2.99 2.48 -8.50
N ALA A 219 1.80 2.48 -7.94
CA ALA A 219 0.61 1.87 -8.56
C ALA A 219 0.29 2.52 -9.91
N THR A 220 0.47 3.85 -10.01
CA THR A 220 0.29 4.61 -11.25
C THR A 220 1.27 4.16 -12.33
N ALA A 221 2.55 4.05 -12.01
CA ALA A 221 3.57 3.61 -12.96
C ALA A 221 3.34 2.15 -13.42
N ALA A 222 3.01 1.27 -12.47
CA ALA A 222 2.68 -0.13 -12.76
C ALA A 222 1.45 -0.26 -13.67
N ALA A 223 0.37 0.46 -13.36
CA ALA A 223 -0.85 0.47 -14.16
C ALA A 223 -0.61 1.07 -15.56
N GLY A 224 0.18 2.13 -15.66
CA GLY A 224 0.57 2.74 -16.94
C GLY A 224 1.38 1.80 -17.82
N CYS A 225 2.34 1.09 -17.24
CA CYS A 225 3.11 0.05 -17.92
C CYS A 225 2.19 -1.09 -18.39
N ALA A 226 1.35 -1.64 -17.51
CA ALA A 226 0.41 -2.71 -17.85
C ALA A 226 -0.61 -2.29 -18.94
N ALA A 227 -0.91 -0.99 -19.07
CA ALA A 227 -1.74 -0.45 -20.14
C ALA A 227 -0.96 -0.10 -21.42
N SER A 228 0.37 -0.31 -21.45
CA SER A 228 1.27 0.04 -22.57
C SER A 228 1.10 1.50 -23.01
N LEU A 229 1.24 2.43 -22.07
CA LEU A 229 1.15 3.87 -22.36
C LEU A 229 2.46 4.36 -22.98
N ASN A 230 2.35 5.25 -23.98
CA ASN A 230 3.50 5.89 -24.61
C ASN A 230 4.08 7.04 -23.78
N VAL A 231 5.21 7.62 -24.18
CA VAL A 231 5.94 8.69 -23.47
C VAL A 231 5.04 9.87 -23.09
N ALA A 232 4.26 10.40 -24.04
CA ALA A 232 3.36 11.53 -23.76
C ALA A 232 2.26 11.13 -22.76
N GLN A 233 1.70 9.95 -22.94
CA GLN A 233 0.69 9.40 -22.02
C GLN A 233 1.26 9.17 -20.60
N MET A 234 2.52 8.75 -20.46
CA MET A 234 3.17 8.64 -19.15
C MET A 234 3.30 9.98 -18.43
N ARG A 235 3.53 11.07 -19.17
CA ARG A 235 3.54 12.42 -18.58
C ARG A 235 2.15 12.82 -18.06
N PHE A 236 1.11 12.65 -18.86
CA PHE A 236 -0.28 12.90 -18.42
C PHE A 236 -0.68 12.04 -17.23
N LEU A 237 -0.26 10.77 -17.24
CA LEU A 237 -0.49 9.81 -16.16
C LEU A 237 0.06 10.33 -14.82
N LEU A 238 1.30 10.81 -14.81
CA LEU A 238 1.93 11.39 -13.61
C LEU A 238 1.20 12.64 -13.13
N GLY A 239 0.66 13.45 -14.05
CA GLY A 239 -0.20 14.58 -13.73
C GLY A 239 -1.46 14.16 -12.98
N TYR A 240 -2.18 13.15 -13.47
CA TYR A 240 -3.38 12.63 -12.79
C TYR A 240 -3.06 12.00 -11.43
N ALA A 241 -1.90 11.34 -11.29
CA ALA A 241 -1.44 10.84 -9.99
C ALA A 241 -1.19 11.99 -9.00
N ALA A 242 -0.48 13.03 -9.43
CA ALA A 242 -0.18 14.17 -8.59
C ALA A 242 -1.46 14.87 -8.07
N HIS A 243 -2.48 15.03 -8.91
CA HIS A 243 -3.77 15.60 -8.51
C HIS A 243 -4.56 14.71 -7.54
N GLN A 244 -4.29 13.43 -7.48
CA GLN A 244 -4.89 12.50 -6.52
C GLN A 244 -3.99 12.23 -5.31
N SER A 245 -2.77 12.81 -5.33
CA SER A 245 -1.83 12.68 -4.21
C SER A 245 -2.39 13.34 -2.97
N SER A 246 -2.53 12.57 -1.91
CA SER A 246 -3.10 12.99 -0.65
C SER A 246 -2.69 12.02 0.46
N GLY A 247 -3.21 12.26 1.65
CA GLY A 247 -2.99 11.40 2.80
C GLY A 247 -2.33 12.15 3.95
N LEU A 248 -2.85 11.90 5.13
CA LEU A 248 -2.44 12.60 6.36
C LEU A 248 -1.89 11.58 7.36
N GLY A 249 -0.94 12.02 8.20
CA GLY A 249 -0.41 11.23 9.31
C GLY A 249 -1.45 10.83 10.38
N ALA A 250 -2.71 11.27 10.22
CA ALA A 250 -3.83 10.93 11.11
C ALA A 250 -4.11 9.42 11.20
N TRP A 251 -3.70 8.63 10.21
CA TRP A 251 -3.81 7.16 10.20
C TRP A 251 -3.17 6.48 11.41
N ASN A 252 -2.19 7.11 12.05
CA ASN A 252 -1.56 6.61 13.27
C ASN A 252 -2.54 6.42 14.44
N ARG A 253 -3.73 7.02 14.37
CA ARG A 253 -4.79 6.92 15.36
C ARG A 253 -5.87 5.92 15.02
N ASP A 254 -5.76 5.23 13.88
CA ASP A 254 -6.67 4.16 13.48
C ASP A 254 -6.53 2.97 14.44
N THR A 255 -7.66 2.50 14.98
CA THR A 255 -7.71 1.42 15.98
C THR A 255 -8.09 0.07 15.38
N ASP A 256 -8.67 0.06 14.20
CA ASP A 256 -9.20 -1.15 13.54
C ASP A 256 -8.41 -1.52 12.29
N HIS A 257 -7.37 -0.75 11.96
CA HIS A 257 -6.55 -0.90 10.76
C HIS A 257 -7.30 -0.72 9.42
N ILE A 258 -8.59 -0.39 9.45
CA ILE A 258 -9.42 -0.24 8.24
C ILE A 258 -9.02 1.02 7.46
N GLN A 259 -8.96 2.17 8.15
CA GLN A 259 -8.60 3.43 7.51
C GLN A 259 -7.13 3.41 7.06
N LYS A 260 -6.26 2.77 7.82
CA LYS A 260 -4.85 2.59 7.45
C LYS A 260 -4.71 1.75 6.19
N ALA A 261 -5.38 0.60 6.09
CA ALA A 261 -5.38 -0.24 4.90
C ALA A 261 -5.91 0.50 3.66
N PHE A 262 -6.98 1.29 3.82
CA PHE A 262 -7.48 2.15 2.75
C PHE A 262 -6.45 3.20 2.35
N HIS A 263 -5.86 3.90 3.32
CA HIS A 263 -4.94 5.01 3.11
C HIS A 263 -3.63 4.57 2.44
N PHE A 264 -3.03 3.47 2.89
CA PHE A 264 -1.75 2.98 2.36
C PHE A 264 -1.92 2.32 0.99
N ALA A 265 -2.96 1.52 0.83
CA ALA A 265 -3.06 0.57 -0.26
C ALA A 265 -4.31 0.73 -1.14
N GLY A 266 -5.51 0.64 -0.55
CA GLY A 266 -6.74 0.63 -1.35
C GLY A 266 -6.94 1.89 -2.16
N MET A 267 -6.82 3.07 -1.52
CA MET A 267 -6.95 4.38 -2.18
C MET A 267 -5.86 4.56 -3.25
N THR A 268 -4.64 4.20 -2.95
CA THR A 268 -3.48 4.42 -3.82
C THR A 268 -3.50 3.52 -5.04
N ALA A 269 -3.82 2.23 -4.88
CA ALA A 269 -4.02 1.29 -5.99
C ALA A 269 -5.16 1.73 -6.90
N ARG A 270 -6.34 2.06 -6.32
CA ARG A 270 -7.49 2.59 -7.06
C ARG A 270 -7.14 3.82 -7.87
N SER A 271 -6.46 4.78 -7.26
CA SER A 271 -6.11 6.06 -7.89
C SER A 271 -5.11 5.88 -9.03
N GLY A 272 -4.12 4.98 -8.87
CA GLY A 272 -3.19 4.62 -9.94
C GLY A 272 -3.89 3.98 -11.14
N VAL A 273 -4.76 3.01 -10.90
CA VAL A 273 -5.57 2.37 -11.95
C VAL A 273 -6.49 3.36 -12.63
N THR A 274 -7.15 4.23 -11.86
CA THR A 274 -8.02 5.28 -12.42
C THR A 274 -7.24 6.17 -13.37
N SER A 275 -6.07 6.68 -12.95
CA SER A 275 -5.19 7.51 -13.78
C SER A 275 -4.82 6.84 -15.10
N ALA A 276 -4.41 5.56 -15.04
CA ALA A 276 -4.01 4.81 -16.24
C ALA A 276 -5.17 4.60 -17.21
N LEU A 277 -6.36 4.28 -16.71
CA LEU A 277 -7.53 4.05 -17.54
C LEU A 277 -8.08 5.33 -18.18
N LEU A 278 -8.04 6.48 -17.46
CA LEU A 278 -8.40 7.79 -18.02
C LEU A 278 -7.50 8.16 -19.19
N VAL A 279 -6.19 8.04 -19.00
CA VAL A 279 -5.21 8.35 -20.07
C VAL A 279 -5.32 7.36 -21.23
N LYS A 280 -5.51 6.07 -20.96
CA LYS A 280 -5.74 5.06 -21.99
C LYS A 280 -7.01 5.31 -22.81
N ALA A 281 -8.02 5.94 -22.20
CA ALA A 281 -9.25 6.37 -22.86
C ALA A 281 -9.09 7.70 -23.65
N GLY A 282 -7.89 8.27 -23.69
CA GLY A 282 -7.58 9.47 -24.49
C GLY A 282 -7.60 10.79 -23.72
N TRP A 283 -7.65 10.74 -22.39
CA TRP A 283 -7.56 11.96 -21.60
C TRP A 283 -6.12 12.51 -21.65
N THR A 284 -6.01 13.82 -21.81
CA THR A 284 -4.74 14.56 -21.83
C THR A 284 -4.57 15.36 -20.56
N GLY A 285 -3.38 15.91 -20.34
CA GLY A 285 -3.04 16.70 -19.15
C GLY A 285 -1.85 17.60 -19.41
N VAL A 286 -1.25 18.11 -18.35
CA VAL A 286 0.00 18.87 -18.43
C VAL A 286 1.17 17.96 -18.79
N ASP A 287 2.09 18.44 -19.60
CA ASP A 287 3.28 17.68 -20.03
C ASP A 287 4.31 17.49 -18.94
N ASP A 288 4.32 18.32 -17.90
CA ASP A 288 5.27 18.21 -16.81
C ASP A 288 4.69 18.74 -15.49
N ILE A 289 4.28 17.79 -14.64
CA ILE A 289 3.74 18.08 -13.30
C ILE A 289 4.84 18.35 -12.27
N PHE A 290 6.10 17.98 -12.56
CA PHE A 290 7.22 18.12 -11.64
C PHE A 290 8.02 19.41 -11.83
N SER A 291 7.71 20.21 -12.85
CA SER A 291 8.36 21.49 -13.12
C SER A 291 7.38 22.60 -13.48
N GLY A 292 7.89 23.81 -13.59
CA GLY A 292 7.08 25.00 -13.88
C GLY A 292 6.37 25.58 -12.66
N LYS A 293 5.44 26.50 -12.92
CA LYS A 293 4.64 27.13 -11.85
C LYS A 293 3.61 26.13 -11.28
N ASP A 294 3.38 26.18 -9.98
CA ASP A 294 2.37 25.38 -9.27
C ASP A 294 2.56 23.86 -9.47
N ASN A 295 3.83 23.40 -9.56
CA ASN A 295 4.17 22.00 -9.72
C ASN A 295 4.06 21.21 -8.41
N PHE A 296 4.13 19.87 -8.53
CA PHE A 296 3.99 18.93 -7.41
C PHE A 296 5.00 19.20 -6.28
N PHE A 297 6.28 19.38 -6.61
CA PHE A 297 7.30 19.62 -5.59
C PHE A 297 7.13 20.98 -4.90
N ALA A 298 6.77 22.02 -5.64
CA ALA A 298 6.50 23.32 -5.04
C ALA A 298 5.34 23.26 -4.02
N ALA A 299 4.34 22.42 -4.26
CA ALA A 299 3.21 22.24 -3.36
C ALA A 299 3.55 21.43 -2.09
N TYR A 300 4.39 20.40 -2.20
CA TYR A 300 4.66 19.47 -1.11
C TYR A 300 5.97 19.79 -0.35
N ASN A 301 7.05 20.07 -1.07
CA ASN A 301 8.34 20.46 -0.51
C ASN A 301 9.10 21.35 -1.51
N PRO A 302 9.06 22.68 -1.36
CA PRO A 302 9.74 23.61 -2.27
C PRO A 302 11.25 23.45 -2.36
N HIS A 303 11.86 22.73 -1.40
CA HIS A 303 13.30 22.46 -1.37
C HIS A 303 13.67 21.12 -2.03
N ALA A 304 12.69 20.36 -2.52
CA ALA A 304 12.95 19.11 -3.23
C ALA A 304 13.75 19.36 -4.51
N ASN A 305 14.70 18.43 -4.79
CA ASN A 305 15.45 18.45 -6.04
C ASN A 305 14.91 17.40 -7.02
N PRO A 306 14.17 17.80 -8.07
CA PRO A 306 13.59 16.86 -9.04
C PRO A 306 14.58 15.92 -9.73
N ALA A 307 15.86 16.23 -9.73
CA ALA A 307 16.90 15.34 -10.26
C ALA A 307 16.95 13.99 -9.53
N GLY A 308 16.52 13.94 -8.26
CA GLY A 308 16.42 12.69 -7.49
C GLY A 308 15.49 11.65 -8.10
N LEU A 309 14.48 12.07 -8.87
CA LEU A 309 13.58 11.15 -9.60
C LEU A 309 14.32 10.23 -10.57
N VAL A 310 15.39 10.72 -11.15
CA VAL A 310 16.11 10.05 -12.24
C VAL A 310 17.56 9.70 -11.89
N GLU A 311 17.94 9.81 -10.62
CA GLU A 311 19.23 9.40 -10.13
C GLU A 311 19.41 7.88 -10.29
N GLU A 312 20.47 7.46 -10.97
CA GLU A 312 20.77 6.05 -11.27
C GLU A 312 19.55 5.28 -11.85
N LEU A 313 18.72 5.96 -12.65
CA LEU A 313 17.52 5.37 -13.23
C LEU A 313 17.89 4.30 -14.27
N GLY A 314 17.44 3.05 -14.04
CA GLY A 314 17.78 1.87 -14.83
C GLY A 314 19.06 1.14 -14.37
N GLU A 315 19.73 1.63 -13.32
CA GLU A 315 20.89 1.02 -12.67
C GLU A 315 20.57 0.59 -11.24
N ARG A 316 19.95 1.48 -10.45
CA ARG A 316 19.45 1.21 -9.10
C ARG A 316 17.95 0.93 -9.15
N PHE A 317 17.55 -0.25 -8.70
CA PHE A 317 16.16 -0.68 -8.64
C PHE A 317 15.70 -0.73 -7.19
N GLU A 318 14.67 0.03 -6.84
CA GLU A 318 14.22 0.14 -5.45
C GLU A 318 13.56 -1.16 -4.92
N VAL A 319 13.12 -2.07 -5.79
CA VAL A 319 12.64 -3.41 -5.38
C VAL A 319 13.74 -4.22 -4.67
N THR A 320 15.01 -4.06 -5.06
CA THR A 320 16.14 -4.75 -4.38
C THR A 320 16.47 -4.14 -3.03
N ARG A 321 15.94 -2.95 -2.74
CA ARG A 321 16.10 -2.21 -1.48
C ARG A 321 14.85 -2.30 -0.58
N THR A 322 13.85 -3.07 -1.00
CA THR A 322 12.60 -3.29 -0.28
C THR A 322 12.72 -4.55 0.57
N ASN A 323 12.25 -4.48 1.82
CA ASN A 323 12.29 -5.57 2.78
C ASN A 323 11.07 -6.47 2.63
N ILE A 324 11.25 -7.79 2.69
CA ILE A 324 10.17 -8.76 2.94
C ILE A 324 10.21 -9.11 4.42
N LYS A 325 9.17 -8.77 5.18
CA LYS A 325 9.10 -9.08 6.61
C LYS A 325 9.06 -10.59 6.85
N LYS A 326 9.93 -11.10 7.73
CA LYS A 326 9.93 -12.52 8.11
C LYS A 326 8.70 -12.89 8.94
N TRP A 327 8.37 -12.05 9.91
CA TRP A 327 7.29 -12.24 10.86
C TRP A 327 6.07 -11.41 10.45
N PRO A 328 4.84 -11.94 10.60
CA PRO A 328 3.59 -11.20 10.30
C PRO A 328 3.25 -10.20 11.40
N VAL A 329 4.14 -9.24 11.63
CA VAL A 329 4.04 -8.22 12.68
C VAL A 329 4.64 -6.89 12.22
N GLY A 330 4.34 -5.82 12.94
CA GLY A 330 4.88 -4.49 12.69
C GLY A 330 6.41 -4.43 12.56
N SER A 331 6.91 -3.59 11.66
CA SER A 331 8.35 -3.46 11.39
C SER A 331 9.22 -3.26 12.64
N PRO A 332 8.81 -2.48 13.66
CA PRO A 332 9.64 -2.30 14.88
C PRO A 332 9.81 -3.57 15.72
N ILE A 333 8.97 -4.59 15.53
CA ILE A 333 9.03 -5.83 16.34
C ILE A 333 9.95 -6.88 15.70
N GLN A 334 10.22 -6.79 14.40
CA GLN A 334 10.96 -7.78 13.62
C GLN A 334 12.32 -8.13 14.23
N ALA A 335 13.13 -7.11 14.55
CA ALA A 335 14.48 -7.31 15.10
C ALA A 335 14.47 -8.00 16.49
N ALA A 336 13.48 -7.71 17.31
CA ALA A 336 13.34 -8.35 18.62
C ALA A 336 13.00 -9.84 18.50
N LEU A 337 12.14 -10.22 17.56
CA LEU A 337 11.82 -11.62 17.30
C LEU A 337 12.99 -12.37 16.66
N ASP A 338 13.73 -11.73 15.76
CA ASP A 338 14.97 -12.32 15.21
C ASP A 338 16.00 -12.56 16.32
N ALA A 339 16.18 -11.62 17.26
CA ALA A 339 17.10 -11.77 18.39
C ALA A 339 16.72 -12.98 19.25
N LEU A 340 15.43 -13.14 19.55
CA LEU A 340 14.94 -14.30 20.32
C LEU A 340 15.14 -15.63 19.57
N ASP A 341 14.89 -15.65 18.25
CA ASP A 341 15.12 -16.81 17.40
C ASP A 341 16.60 -17.24 17.40
N ILE A 342 17.51 -16.26 17.33
CA ILE A 342 18.97 -16.46 17.42
C ILE A 342 19.37 -17.01 18.80
N LEU A 343 18.95 -16.35 19.88
CA LEU A 343 19.28 -16.78 21.25
C LEU A 343 18.84 -18.20 21.54
N ARG A 344 17.62 -18.57 21.10
CA ARG A 344 17.08 -19.91 21.29
C ARG A 344 17.79 -20.98 20.46
N LYS A 345 18.29 -20.63 19.27
CA LYS A 345 19.14 -21.54 18.47
C LYS A 345 20.52 -21.73 19.09
N GLN A 346 21.08 -20.70 19.71
CA GLN A 346 22.37 -20.79 20.41
C GLN A 346 22.26 -21.58 21.71
N ARG A 347 21.25 -21.29 22.51
CA ARG A 347 20.95 -21.96 23.76
C ARG A 347 19.42 -22.15 23.89
N PRO A 348 18.90 -23.37 23.69
CA PRO A 348 17.48 -23.65 23.89
C PRO A 348 17.03 -23.36 25.32
N PHE A 349 15.88 -22.73 25.47
CA PHE A 349 15.16 -22.49 26.73
C PHE A 349 13.65 -22.51 26.50
N GLU A 350 12.90 -22.81 27.56
CA GLU A 350 11.43 -22.75 27.54
C GLU A 350 10.95 -21.43 28.15
N ALA A 351 9.67 -21.07 27.88
CA ALA A 351 9.08 -19.83 28.44
C ALA A 351 9.12 -19.85 30.00
N THR A 352 9.01 -21.01 30.61
CA THR A 352 9.10 -21.20 32.08
C THR A 352 10.48 -20.91 32.64
N ASP A 353 11.54 -21.06 31.84
CA ASP A 353 12.91 -20.80 32.27
C ASP A 353 13.24 -19.31 32.26
N VAL A 354 12.38 -18.47 31.63
CA VAL A 354 12.58 -17.03 31.52
C VAL A 354 12.06 -16.32 32.75
N GLU A 355 12.93 -15.56 33.41
CA GLU A 355 12.57 -14.62 34.49
C GLU A 355 12.15 -13.28 33.91
N GLN A 356 12.96 -12.71 32.99
CA GLN A 356 12.69 -11.41 32.36
C GLN A 356 13.28 -11.34 30.96
N VAL A 357 12.56 -10.65 30.05
CA VAL A 357 13.08 -10.20 28.77
C VAL A 357 13.10 -8.68 28.74
N THR A 358 14.24 -8.08 28.45
CA THR A 358 14.35 -6.63 28.20
C THR A 358 14.63 -6.41 26.72
N VAL A 359 13.78 -5.64 26.06
CA VAL A 359 13.93 -5.25 24.65
C VAL A 359 14.22 -3.77 24.58
N LYS A 360 15.33 -3.40 23.95
CA LYS A 360 15.69 -2.00 23.65
C LYS A 360 15.44 -1.73 22.18
N LEU A 361 14.68 -0.68 21.89
CA LEU A 361 14.37 -0.17 20.54
C LEU A 361 14.65 1.34 20.46
N ALA A 362 14.75 1.85 19.25
CA ALA A 362 14.70 3.28 18.99
C ALA A 362 13.48 3.92 19.69
N THR A 363 13.61 5.15 20.14
CA THR A 363 12.60 5.83 20.98
C THR A 363 11.25 5.92 20.27
N ASP A 364 11.25 6.32 19.00
CA ASP A 364 10.03 6.44 18.21
C ASP A 364 9.40 5.05 17.92
N GLU A 365 10.22 4.04 17.65
CA GLU A 365 9.75 2.67 17.45
C GLU A 365 9.10 2.10 18.72
N ALA A 366 9.74 2.32 19.88
CA ALA A 366 9.23 1.89 21.16
C ALA A 366 7.84 2.51 21.44
N ALA A 367 7.66 3.79 21.12
CA ALA A 367 6.37 4.47 21.28
C ALA A 367 5.26 3.85 20.40
N ILE A 368 5.60 3.39 19.19
CA ILE A 368 4.64 2.78 18.26
C ILE A 368 4.10 1.43 18.78
N VAL A 369 4.95 0.58 19.39
CA VAL A 369 4.62 -0.82 19.70
C VAL A 369 4.43 -1.13 21.18
N ASN A 370 4.52 -0.12 22.06
CA ASN A 370 4.44 -0.32 23.50
C ASN A 370 3.02 -0.62 23.97
N ASN A 371 2.79 -1.83 24.46
CA ASN A 371 1.55 -2.28 25.07
C ASN A 371 0.26 -1.94 24.27
N ARG A 372 0.33 -2.09 22.97
CA ARG A 372 -0.83 -1.84 22.07
C ARG A 372 -1.96 -2.84 22.30
N GLU A 373 -3.16 -2.44 21.91
CA GLU A 373 -4.36 -3.29 21.97
C GLU A 373 -4.51 -4.19 20.72
N ILE A 374 -3.79 -3.89 19.64
CA ILE A 374 -3.71 -4.71 18.43
C ILE A 374 -2.52 -5.65 18.59
N ALA A 375 -2.74 -6.96 18.41
CA ALA A 375 -1.79 -8.01 18.77
C ALA A 375 -0.48 -7.94 17.98
N ASP A 376 -0.54 -7.86 16.65
CA ASP A 376 0.60 -7.87 15.72
C ASP A 376 1.47 -6.61 15.77
N ILE A 377 1.01 -5.55 16.44
CA ILE A 377 1.79 -4.34 16.73
C ILE A 377 2.06 -4.13 18.22
N CYS A 378 1.81 -5.14 19.06
CA CYS A 378 2.12 -5.12 20.49
C CYS A 378 3.40 -5.93 20.77
N LEU A 379 4.53 -5.25 20.98
CA LEU A 379 5.81 -5.92 21.18
C LEU A 379 5.79 -6.91 22.34
N GLN A 380 5.28 -6.52 23.51
CA GLN A 380 5.27 -7.37 24.69
C GLN A 380 4.44 -8.63 24.46
N HIS A 381 3.35 -8.52 23.73
CA HIS A 381 2.51 -9.67 23.36
C HIS A 381 3.22 -10.59 22.37
N MET A 382 3.81 -10.05 21.30
CA MET A 382 4.50 -10.87 20.29
C MET A 382 5.75 -11.55 20.84
N VAL A 383 6.48 -10.92 21.75
CA VAL A 383 7.57 -11.56 22.50
C VAL A 383 7.05 -12.72 23.35
N ALA A 384 5.94 -12.54 24.08
CA ALA A 384 5.31 -13.62 24.84
C ALA A 384 4.90 -14.80 23.95
N VAL A 385 4.27 -14.53 22.81
CA VAL A 385 3.92 -15.54 21.80
C VAL A 385 5.18 -16.29 21.33
N MET A 386 6.24 -15.56 20.99
CA MET A 386 7.52 -16.16 20.55
C MET A 386 8.16 -17.04 21.62
N LEU A 387 8.05 -16.68 22.89
CA LEU A 387 8.56 -17.50 24.00
C LEU A 387 7.76 -18.81 24.13
N MET A 388 6.44 -18.74 24.01
CA MET A 388 5.54 -19.88 24.21
C MET A 388 5.52 -20.83 23.01
N ASP A 389 5.39 -20.27 21.78
CA ASP A 389 5.19 -21.05 20.55
C ASP A 389 6.50 -21.36 19.82
N LYS A 390 7.59 -20.70 20.21
CA LYS A 390 8.93 -20.81 19.58
C LYS A 390 8.97 -20.23 18.15
N THR A 391 7.91 -19.61 17.72
CA THR A 391 7.73 -18.93 16.43
C THR A 391 6.56 -17.95 16.52
N VAL A 392 6.40 -17.11 15.49
CA VAL A 392 5.21 -16.30 15.30
C VAL A 392 4.67 -16.59 13.89
N THR A 393 3.46 -17.13 13.83
CA THR A 393 2.72 -17.42 12.60
C THR A 393 1.63 -16.38 12.38
N PHE A 394 1.05 -16.32 11.18
CA PHE A 394 -0.09 -15.47 10.91
C PHE A 394 -1.23 -15.68 11.93
N ARG A 395 -1.57 -16.96 12.20
CA ARG A 395 -2.63 -17.27 13.18
C ARG A 395 -2.29 -16.80 14.58
N SER A 396 -1.06 -17.02 15.05
CA SER A 396 -0.67 -16.61 16.40
C SER A 396 -0.53 -15.10 16.56
N ALA A 397 -0.16 -14.37 15.49
CA ALA A 397 -0.08 -12.91 15.50
C ALA A 397 -1.46 -12.23 15.55
N HIS A 398 -2.51 -12.90 15.04
CA HIS A 398 -3.87 -12.36 14.99
C HIS A 398 -4.84 -13.03 15.97
N ASP A 399 -4.34 -13.87 16.89
CA ASP A 399 -5.16 -14.47 17.94
C ASP A 399 -5.44 -13.45 19.06
N THR A 400 -6.48 -12.65 18.86
CA THR A 400 -6.90 -11.62 19.82
C THR A 400 -7.38 -12.21 21.15
N ALA A 401 -7.81 -13.47 21.18
CA ALA A 401 -8.22 -14.14 22.41
C ALA A 401 -7.00 -14.35 23.34
N ARG A 402 -5.83 -14.65 22.79
CA ARG A 402 -4.58 -14.79 23.54
C ARG A 402 -4.14 -13.49 24.24
N MET A 403 -4.55 -12.34 23.76
CA MET A 403 -4.23 -11.07 24.44
C MET A 403 -4.86 -10.97 25.84
N LYS A 404 -5.89 -11.76 26.10
CA LYS A 404 -6.62 -11.81 27.39
C LYS A 404 -6.39 -13.13 28.13
N ASP A 405 -5.68 -14.08 27.52
CA ASP A 405 -5.39 -15.38 28.15
C ASP A 405 -4.39 -15.22 29.31
N SER A 406 -4.68 -15.88 30.43
CA SER A 406 -3.89 -15.76 31.66
C SER A 406 -2.45 -16.27 31.52
N ALA A 407 -2.22 -17.30 30.72
CA ALA A 407 -0.87 -17.84 30.48
C ALA A 407 -0.06 -16.83 29.64
N THR A 408 -0.66 -16.30 28.57
CA THR A 408 -0.02 -15.30 27.72
C THR A 408 0.24 -13.99 28.46
N LEU A 409 -0.69 -13.53 29.30
CA LEU A 409 -0.52 -12.34 30.12
C LEU A 409 0.61 -12.49 31.14
N ARG A 410 0.80 -13.69 31.70
CA ARG A 410 1.92 -13.98 32.60
C ARG A 410 3.27 -13.82 31.88
N GLU A 411 3.40 -14.42 30.68
CA GLU A 411 4.64 -14.30 29.89
C GLU A 411 4.85 -12.87 29.38
N ARG A 412 3.79 -12.16 28.98
CA ARG A 412 3.81 -10.74 28.62
C ARG A 412 4.32 -9.87 29.78
N GLY A 413 3.94 -10.20 31.02
CA GLY A 413 4.38 -9.48 32.22
C GLY A 413 5.88 -9.57 32.47
N LYS A 414 6.59 -10.54 31.88
CA LYS A 414 8.06 -10.65 31.96
C LYS A 414 8.79 -9.73 30.99
N VAL A 415 8.08 -9.12 30.00
CA VAL A 415 8.68 -8.37 28.90
C VAL A 415 8.71 -6.88 29.23
N LYS A 416 9.90 -6.31 29.27
CA LYS A 416 10.15 -4.89 29.47
C LYS A 416 10.65 -4.27 28.17
N LEU A 417 9.95 -3.26 27.66
CA LEU A 417 10.40 -2.42 26.55
C LEU A 417 11.10 -1.17 27.09
N VAL A 418 12.27 -0.90 26.54
CA VAL A 418 13.12 0.26 26.94
C VAL A 418 13.42 1.08 25.70
N PRO A 419 12.95 2.34 25.62
CA PRO A 419 13.41 3.28 24.60
C PRO A 419 14.91 3.54 24.73
N ASP A 420 15.62 3.57 23.59
CA ASP A 420 17.09 3.71 23.56
C ASP A 420 17.49 4.80 22.57
N GLU A 421 17.95 5.93 23.10
CA GLU A 421 18.34 7.11 22.33
C GLU A 421 19.55 6.85 21.39
N PRO A 422 20.57 6.07 21.76
CA PRO A 422 21.58 5.60 20.81
C PRO A 422 21.04 4.86 19.62
N LEU A 423 20.00 4.03 19.77
CA LEU A 423 19.37 3.32 18.66
C LEU A 423 18.55 4.25 17.76
N GLU A 424 17.95 5.32 18.32
CA GLU A 424 17.24 6.35 17.55
C GLU A 424 18.11 6.98 16.47
N ARG A 425 19.38 7.21 16.76
CA ARG A 425 20.34 7.80 15.82
C ARG A 425 20.69 6.90 14.62
N LEU A 426 20.30 5.61 14.69
CA LEU A 426 20.51 4.64 13.62
C LEU A 426 19.32 4.56 12.66
N MET A 427 18.21 5.22 12.98
CA MET A 427 17.05 5.24 12.10
C MET A 427 17.43 5.73 10.68
N PRO A 428 16.92 5.13 9.61
CA PRO A 428 15.80 4.18 9.54
C PRO A 428 16.17 2.68 9.71
N LEU A 429 17.37 2.35 10.21
CA LEU A 429 17.73 0.97 10.54
C LEU A 429 16.92 0.50 11.77
N ARG A 430 16.29 -0.64 11.65
CA ARG A 430 15.44 -1.25 12.68
C ARG A 430 16.29 -2.14 13.60
N VAL A 431 17.02 -1.54 14.53
CA VAL A 431 17.96 -2.24 15.44
C VAL A 431 17.27 -2.58 16.75
N ALA A 432 17.45 -3.82 17.22
CA ALA A 432 17.04 -4.20 18.57
C ALA A 432 18.20 -4.80 19.38
N ILE A 433 18.17 -4.60 20.70
CA ILE A 433 18.99 -5.34 21.66
C ILE A 433 18.03 -6.06 22.60
N VAL A 434 18.17 -7.39 22.69
CA VAL A 434 17.33 -8.23 23.55
C VAL A 434 18.20 -8.90 24.60
N ASP A 435 17.87 -8.64 25.86
CA ASP A 435 18.47 -9.28 27.03
C ASP A 435 17.44 -10.27 27.62
N VAL A 436 17.85 -11.52 27.85
CA VAL A 436 17.03 -12.58 28.47
C VAL A 436 17.72 -13.05 29.74
N ASN A 437 17.07 -12.85 30.89
CA ASN A 437 17.47 -13.43 32.16
C ASN A 437 16.71 -14.72 32.41
N LEU A 438 17.44 -15.82 32.64
CA LEU A 438 16.86 -17.10 32.97
C LEU A 438 16.82 -17.31 34.50
N THR A 439 15.89 -18.15 34.96
CA THR A 439 15.68 -18.47 36.37
C THR A 439 16.90 -19.17 37.04
N ASP A 440 17.78 -19.76 36.23
CA ASP A 440 19.05 -20.37 36.70
C ASP A 440 20.19 -19.35 36.86
N GLY A 441 19.90 -18.04 36.68
CA GLY A 441 20.87 -16.96 36.75
C GLY A 441 21.64 -16.69 35.46
N THR A 442 21.36 -17.42 34.38
CA THR A 442 21.98 -17.18 33.08
C THR A 442 21.46 -15.89 32.47
N HIS A 443 22.37 -15.09 31.93
CA HIS A 443 22.06 -13.89 31.15
C HIS A 443 22.48 -14.10 29.69
N LEU A 444 21.55 -13.88 28.77
CA LEU A 444 21.75 -13.97 27.32
C LEU A 444 21.46 -12.61 26.69
N THR A 445 22.30 -12.18 25.76
CA THR A 445 22.14 -10.91 25.04
C THR A 445 22.31 -11.12 23.55
N GLN A 446 21.44 -10.54 22.76
CA GLN A 446 21.57 -10.51 21.31
C GLN A 446 21.23 -9.12 20.77
N ARG A 447 22.12 -8.57 19.95
CA ARG A 447 21.87 -7.39 19.12
C ARG A 447 21.61 -7.83 17.69
N VAL A 448 20.61 -7.25 17.05
CA VAL A 448 20.28 -7.41 15.62
C VAL A 448 20.34 -6.04 14.97
N ASP A 449 21.31 -5.87 14.08
CA ASP A 449 21.49 -4.65 13.27
C ASP A 449 20.82 -4.78 11.90
N ASP A 450 20.85 -5.96 11.30
CA ASP A 450 20.27 -6.27 9.99
C ASP A 450 19.17 -7.33 10.14
N VAL A 451 17.93 -6.87 10.16
CA VAL A 451 16.71 -7.71 10.29
C VAL A 451 16.62 -8.71 9.15
N ARG A 452 16.16 -9.94 9.44
CA ARG A 452 15.90 -10.95 8.41
C ARG A 452 14.85 -10.47 7.43
N GLY A 453 15.17 -10.52 6.13
CA GLY A 453 14.35 -10.04 5.03
C GLY A 453 14.74 -8.65 4.51
N THR A 454 15.74 -7.99 5.11
CA THR A 454 16.33 -6.77 4.58
C THR A 454 17.36 -7.07 3.47
N PRO A 455 17.76 -6.09 2.65
CA PRO A 455 18.79 -6.28 1.62
C PRO A 455 20.12 -6.81 2.16
N LYS A 456 20.50 -6.46 3.38
CA LYS A 456 21.74 -6.93 4.01
C LYS A 456 21.62 -8.31 4.64
N ASN A 457 20.42 -8.76 4.96
CA ASN A 457 20.12 -10.07 5.52
C ASN A 457 18.89 -10.69 4.82
N PRO A 458 18.97 -10.95 3.50
CA PRO A 458 17.80 -11.33 2.71
C PRO A 458 17.30 -12.73 3.07
N MET A 459 15.98 -12.91 3.07
CA MET A 459 15.37 -14.22 3.14
C MET A 459 15.73 -15.05 1.91
N THR A 460 15.95 -16.34 2.10
CA THR A 460 16.08 -17.29 1.01
C THR A 460 14.73 -17.52 0.33
N ARG A 461 14.73 -17.99 -0.92
CA ARG A 461 13.50 -18.39 -1.63
C ARG A 461 12.68 -19.39 -0.80
N GLY A 462 13.32 -20.33 -0.10
CA GLY A 462 12.65 -21.31 0.76
C GLY A 462 11.92 -20.67 1.95
N GLU A 463 12.51 -19.65 2.59
CA GLU A 463 11.86 -18.93 3.69
C GLU A 463 10.67 -18.09 3.21
N ILE A 464 10.77 -17.50 2.02
CA ILE A 464 9.65 -16.73 1.41
C ILE A 464 8.50 -17.69 1.04
N VAL A 465 8.81 -18.86 0.49
CA VAL A 465 7.82 -19.91 0.23
C VAL A 465 7.16 -20.40 1.52
N ALA A 466 7.93 -20.60 2.59
CA ALA A 466 7.39 -21.01 3.89
C ALA A 466 6.46 -19.94 4.48
N LYS A 467 6.83 -18.64 4.39
CA LYS A 467 5.95 -17.53 4.75
C LYS A 467 4.66 -17.54 3.92
N ALA A 468 4.78 -17.65 2.60
CA ALA A 468 3.61 -17.72 1.72
C ALA A 468 2.69 -18.91 2.07
N GLN A 469 3.24 -20.06 2.43
CA GLN A 469 2.46 -21.22 2.87
C GLN A 469 1.71 -20.94 4.18
N ASP A 470 2.35 -20.30 5.17
CA ASP A 470 1.70 -19.90 6.43
C ASP A 470 0.49 -18.99 6.19
N LEU A 471 0.60 -18.06 5.23
CA LEU A 471 -0.44 -17.10 4.90
C LEU A 471 -1.56 -17.69 4.02
N ILE A 472 -1.24 -18.57 3.06
CA ILE A 472 -2.17 -19.01 2.01
C ILE A 472 -2.91 -20.29 2.42
N VAL A 473 -2.21 -21.27 3.02
CA VAL A 473 -2.79 -22.61 3.27
C VAL A 473 -4.06 -22.57 4.12
N PRO A 474 -4.16 -21.72 5.17
CA PRO A 474 -5.37 -21.63 5.98
C PRO A 474 -6.63 -21.26 5.21
N ILE A 475 -6.49 -20.54 4.08
CA ILE A 475 -7.60 -19.98 3.29
C ILE A 475 -7.88 -20.79 2.02
N LEU A 476 -6.85 -21.08 1.23
CA LEU A 476 -6.99 -21.73 -0.07
C LEU A 476 -6.66 -23.25 -0.04
N GLY A 477 -6.14 -23.75 1.07
CA GLY A 477 -5.72 -25.14 1.22
C GLY A 477 -4.38 -25.43 0.54
N THR A 478 -3.78 -26.59 0.89
CA THR A 478 -2.41 -26.96 0.52
C THR A 478 -2.21 -27.10 -0.99
N ALA A 479 -3.17 -27.73 -1.70
CA ALA A 479 -3.02 -28.00 -3.13
C ALA A 479 -3.04 -26.72 -3.96
N GLN A 480 -3.99 -25.81 -3.70
CA GLN A 480 -4.10 -24.53 -4.42
C GLN A 480 -2.91 -23.61 -4.08
N CYS A 481 -2.48 -23.60 -2.81
CA CYS A 481 -1.27 -22.90 -2.38
C CYS A 481 -0.03 -23.35 -3.17
N ALA A 482 0.21 -24.65 -3.27
CA ALA A 482 1.36 -25.19 -4.01
C ALA A 482 1.32 -24.80 -5.51
N ASN A 483 0.14 -24.89 -6.13
CA ASN A 483 -0.06 -24.49 -7.52
C ASN A 483 0.17 -22.97 -7.73
N LEU A 484 -0.35 -22.14 -6.82
CA LEU A 484 -0.15 -20.68 -6.88
C LEU A 484 1.33 -20.33 -6.75
N ILE A 485 2.02 -20.86 -5.74
CA ILE A 485 3.46 -20.63 -5.54
C ILE A 485 4.24 -21.05 -6.78
N GLY A 486 3.99 -22.26 -7.30
CA GLY A 486 4.66 -22.76 -8.50
C GLY A 486 4.44 -21.86 -9.72
N LYS A 487 3.23 -21.33 -9.90
CA LYS A 487 2.89 -20.44 -11.01
C LYS A 487 3.55 -19.07 -10.85
N VAL A 488 3.53 -18.48 -9.65
CA VAL A 488 4.13 -17.16 -9.38
C VAL A 488 5.65 -17.20 -9.47
N LEU A 489 6.30 -18.27 -8.99
CA LEU A 489 7.75 -18.41 -9.11
C LEU A 489 8.25 -18.59 -10.55
N ASN A 490 7.34 -18.80 -11.50
CA ASN A 490 7.60 -18.86 -12.95
C ASN A 490 6.66 -17.88 -13.69
N VAL A 491 6.35 -16.74 -13.07
CA VAL A 491 5.37 -15.78 -13.62
C VAL A 491 5.80 -15.24 -14.99
N ASP A 492 7.08 -15.11 -15.25
CA ASP A 492 7.66 -14.69 -16.53
C ASP A 492 7.25 -15.58 -17.72
N ARG A 493 6.89 -16.85 -17.45
CA ARG A 493 6.45 -17.84 -18.46
C ARG A 493 4.93 -17.92 -18.63
N VAL A 494 4.17 -17.16 -17.88
CA VAL A 494 2.72 -17.10 -17.98
C VAL A 494 2.33 -16.33 -19.24
N GLU A 495 1.55 -16.92 -20.12
CA GLU A 495 1.15 -16.29 -21.38
C GLU A 495 0.10 -15.20 -21.16
N ASN A 496 -0.84 -15.42 -20.24
CA ASN A 496 -1.88 -14.47 -19.87
C ASN A 496 -2.03 -14.42 -18.35
N ILE A 497 -1.91 -13.23 -17.77
CA ILE A 497 -1.96 -13.06 -16.31
C ILE A 497 -3.27 -13.56 -15.69
N ARG A 498 -4.35 -13.64 -16.46
CA ARG A 498 -5.63 -14.24 -16.02
C ARG A 498 -5.52 -15.72 -15.63
N GLU A 499 -4.46 -16.41 -16.02
CA GLU A 499 -4.20 -17.78 -15.58
C GLU A 499 -3.98 -17.88 -14.06
N LEU A 500 -3.66 -16.78 -13.38
CA LEU A 500 -3.60 -16.73 -11.92
C LEU A 500 -4.99 -16.71 -11.28
N ARG A 501 -6.03 -16.25 -11.97
CA ARG A 501 -7.39 -16.09 -11.43
C ARG A 501 -7.91 -17.31 -10.68
N PRO A 502 -7.97 -18.52 -11.29
CA PRO A 502 -8.49 -19.70 -10.59
C PRO A 502 -7.64 -20.11 -9.38
N LEU A 503 -6.40 -19.67 -9.32
CA LEU A 503 -5.51 -19.93 -8.18
C LEU A 503 -5.63 -18.89 -7.07
N LEU A 504 -6.19 -17.73 -7.36
CA LEU A 504 -6.39 -16.61 -6.43
C LEU A 504 -7.80 -16.57 -5.84
N GLN A 505 -8.75 -17.30 -6.41
CA GLN A 505 -10.14 -17.30 -5.97
C GLN A 505 -10.47 -18.47 -5.06
N LEU A 506 -11.50 -18.31 -4.24
CA LEU A 506 -12.10 -19.42 -3.48
C LEU A 506 -12.76 -20.42 -4.43
N ALA A 507 -12.65 -21.72 -4.12
CA ALA A 507 -13.26 -22.81 -4.89
C ALA A 507 -14.81 -22.73 -4.92
#